data_1c63ad0aac38c6d83e7a087a0656a4a4
#
_entry.id   1c63ad0aac38c6d83e7a087a0656a4a4
#
_cell.length_a   1.000
_cell.length_b   1.000
_cell.length_c   1.000
_cell.angle_alpha   90.00
_cell.angle_beta   90.00
_cell.angle_gamma   90.00
#
_symmetry.space_group_name_H-M   'P 1'
#
loop_
_entity.id
_entity.type
_entity.pdbx_description
1 polymer ?
#
loop_
_entity_poly.entity_id
_entity_poly.type
_entity_poly.pdbx_seq_one_letter_code
_entity_poly.pdbx_strand_id
1 'polypeptide(L)'
;MYNNSHKAFDEAKKFIPGGVNSPVRAFKSVNSTPVFFEKGQGSKMFDIDGNEYIDCVSSWGPLIFGHAHESILKSITETSKKGTTYGASTELETLLAKKIVDMVPSIEKVRMVNSGTEATMSAIRLARGYTKKEKIIKFSGNYHGHGDSFLIKAGSGAVTLGLPDSPGVTKNIAKDTLIADFNNIESVFNLFNENKENVAAVIVEPIAGNMGLVKPQKNFLNELRNLCNEFKSVLIFDEVMTGFRVAPGGVQELYNVNPDLTTLGKIIGGGLPVGAYGGKKEIMNLLAPEGPVYQAGTLSGNPLAMSAGLTVLNMLEKDVYIKLEEISKTIEKGWNQNILETNTKAHIARVGSMMTLFFSDKNEINNYEDALELDTCLLYTSDAADE
;
A
#
# COMPACT_ATOMS: atom_id res chain seq x y z
N MET A 1 5.83 24.42 -22.89
CA MET A 1 6.48 23.69 -21.79
C MET A 1 6.13 22.22 -21.84
N TYR A 2 4.86 21.77 -21.83
CA TYR A 2 4.45 20.36 -21.89
C TYR A 2 3.79 19.96 -23.22
N ASN A 3 4.30 20.45 -24.35
CA ASN A 3 3.65 20.27 -25.67
C ASN A 3 3.59 18.80 -26.13
N ASN A 4 4.64 18.02 -25.87
CA ASN A 4 4.68 16.62 -26.25
C ASN A 4 3.81 15.79 -25.30
N SER A 5 3.85 16.07 -23.99
CA SER A 5 2.98 15.43 -23.00
C SER A 5 1.49 15.67 -23.29
N HIS A 6 1.10 16.90 -23.68
CA HIS A 6 -0.27 17.20 -24.11
C HIS A 6 -0.69 16.36 -25.33
N LYS A 7 0.16 16.31 -26.38
CA LYS A 7 -0.11 15.50 -27.58
C LYS A 7 -0.21 14.01 -27.25
N ALA A 8 0.72 13.51 -26.40
CA ALA A 8 0.73 12.11 -25.98
C ALA A 8 -0.54 11.76 -25.19
N PHE A 9 -1.00 12.65 -24.31
CA PHE A 9 -2.23 12.45 -23.55
C PHE A 9 -3.47 12.46 -24.44
N ASP A 10 -3.55 13.40 -25.41
CA ASP A 10 -4.65 13.44 -26.38
C ASP A 10 -4.70 12.16 -27.22
N GLU A 11 -3.55 11.64 -27.62
CA GLU A 11 -3.48 10.36 -28.33
C GLU A 11 -3.88 9.19 -27.41
N ALA A 12 -3.38 9.14 -26.18
CA ALA A 12 -3.71 8.08 -25.20
C ALA A 12 -5.22 7.99 -24.94
N LYS A 13 -5.93 9.11 -24.86
CA LYS A 13 -7.39 9.16 -24.66
C LYS A 13 -8.19 8.44 -25.75
N LYS A 14 -7.62 8.27 -26.95
CA LYS A 14 -8.29 7.57 -28.04
C LYS A 14 -8.33 6.04 -27.82
N PHE A 15 -7.40 5.49 -27.05
CA PHE A 15 -7.20 4.06 -26.89
C PHE A 15 -7.32 3.56 -25.45
N ILE A 16 -7.12 4.45 -24.47
CA ILE A 16 -7.12 4.12 -23.05
C ILE A 16 -8.19 4.94 -22.34
N PRO A 17 -9.11 4.36 -21.58
CA PRO A 17 -10.14 5.09 -20.85
C PRO A 17 -9.52 6.21 -19.98
N GLY A 18 -9.87 7.47 -20.27
CA GLY A 18 -9.29 8.62 -19.62
C GLY A 18 -7.81 8.87 -19.88
N GLY A 19 -7.20 8.16 -20.86
CA GLY A 19 -5.79 8.29 -21.24
C GLY A 19 -4.79 7.65 -20.28
N VAL A 20 -5.26 6.92 -19.24
CA VAL A 20 -4.40 6.39 -18.16
C VAL A 20 -4.81 4.99 -17.72
N ASN A 21 -3.84 4.19 -17.24
CA ASN A 21 -4.09 2.86 -16.69
C ASN A 21 -4.32 2.88 -15.15
N SER A 22 -4.31 4.06 -14.54
CA SER A 22 -4.70 4.25 -13.13
C SER A 22 -5.29 5.66 -12.98
N PRO A 23 -6.48 5.81 -12.34
CA PRO A 23 -7.21 7.09 -12.30
C PRO A 23 -6.40 8.26 -11.73
N VAL A 24 -5.57 8.03 -10.73
CA VAL A 24 -4.74 9.07 -10.08
C VAL A 24 -3.77 9.72 -11.07
N ARG A 25 -3.33 8.99 -12.11
CA ARG A 25 -2.39 9.49 -13.12
C ARG A 25 -3.03 10.48 -14.11
N ALA A 26 -4.35 10.65 -14.07
CA ALA A 26 -5.06 11.58 -14.97
C ALA A 26 -4.98 13.05 -14.54
N PHE A 27 -4.37 13.37 -13.40
CA PHE A 27 -4.21 14.73 -12.84
C PHE A 27 -5.53 15.52 -12.73
N LYS A 28 -6.68 14.81 -12.67
CA LYS A 28 -8.00 15.46 -12.56
C LYS A 28 -8.15 16.27 -11.27
N SER A 29 -7.60 15.77 -10.17
CA SER A 29 -7.66 16.43 -8.87
C SER A 29 -6.89 17.75 -8.83
N VAL A 30 -5.87 17.88 -9.67
CA VAL A 30 -5.02 19.09 -9.80
C VAL A 30 -5.41 19.94 -11.01
N ASN A 31 -6.47 19.55 -11.74
CA ASN A 31 -6.95 20.23 -12.95
C ASN A 31 -5.86 20.50 -13.99
N SER A 32 -4.92 19.57 -14.13
CA SER A 32 -3.76 19.68 -15.02
C SER A 32 -3.72 18.52 -16.02
N THR A 33 -2.79 18.60 -16.97
CA THR A 33 -2.50 17.52 -17.93
C THR A 33 -1.39 16.65 -17.40
N PRO A 34 -1.52 15.30 -17.50
CA PRO A 34 -0.47 14.40 -17.09
C PRO A 34 0.85 14.62 -17.82
N VAL A 35 1.95 14.61 -17.09
CA VAL A 35 3.30 14.59 -17.63
C VAL A 35 3.64 13.18 -18.08
N PHE A 36 4.25 13.03 -19.27
CA PHE A 36 4.69 11.75 -19.82
C PHE A 36 6.19 11.59 -19.65
N PHE A 37 6.60 10.64 -18.82
CA PHE A 37 7.99 10.37 -18.50
C PHE A 37 8.64 9.41 -19.50
N GLU A 38 9.90 9.68 -19.86
CA GLU A 38 10.72 8.84 -20.74
C GLU A 38 11.70 7.98 -19.97
N LYS A 39 12.30 8.52 -18.90
CA LYS A 39 13.29 7.81 -18.08
C LYS A 39 13.31 8.29 -16.63
N GLY A 40 13.85 7.44 -15.75
CA GLY A 40 14.20 7.78 -14.38
C GLY A 40 15.60 7.29 -14.05
N GLN A 41 16.33 8.02 -13.21
CA GLN A 41 17.67 7.64 -12.75
C GLN A 41 17.93 8.18 -11.33
N GLY A 42 18.21 7.30 -10.39
CA GLY A 42 18.38 7.69 -8.99
C GLY A 42 17.12 8.37 -8.45
N SER A 43 17.26 9.62 -7.99
CA SER A 43 16.13 10.44 -7.48
C SER A 43 15.47 11.33 -8.55
N LYS A 44 15.80 11.14 -9.82
CA LYS A 44 15.35 12.04 -10.90
C LYS A 44 14.48 11.31 -11.90
N MET A 45 13.48 12.02 -12.44
CA MET A 45 12.69 11.64 -13.59
C MET A 45 12.81 12.67 -14.69
N PHE A 46 12.68 12.23 -15.94
CA PHE A 46 12.77 13.08 -17.13
C PHE A 46 11.58 12.81 -18.01
N ASP A 47 10.91 13.90 -18.43
CA ASP A 47 9.75 13.78 -19.29
C ASP A 47 10.12 13.84 -20.80
N ILE A 48 9.14 13.57 -21.64
CA ILE A 48 9.29 13.62 -23.11
C ILE A 48 9.41 15.02 -23.67
N ASP A 49 9.26 16.05 -22.86
CA ASP A 49 9.46 17.47 -23.19
C ASP A 49 10.86 17.95 -22.82
N GLY A 50 11.67 17.10 -22.15
CA GLY A 50 13.06 17.36 -21.77
C GLY A 50 13.22 18.01 -20.38
N ASN A 51 12.16 18.09 -19.60
CA ASN A 51 12.24 18.63 -18.24
C ASN A 51 12.76 17.56 -17.26
N GLU A 52 13.49 18.01 -16.23
CA GLU A 52 14.01 17.18 -15.13
C GLU A 52 13.22 17.46 -13.85
N TYR A 53 12.88 16.39 -13.11
CA TYR A 53 12.14 16.45 -11.85
C TYR A 53 12.88 15.67 -10.75
N ILE A 54 12.81 16.17 -9.52
CA ILE A 54 13.15 15.38 -8.34
C ILE A 54 11.94 14.51 -7.96
N ASP A 55 12.13 13.19 -7.95
CA ASP A 55 11.05 12.26 -7.60
C ASP A 55 10.91 12.08 -6.09
N CYS A 56 9.94 12.76 -5.49
CA CYS A 56 9.55 12.58 -4.09
C CYS A 56 8.48 11.50 -3.89
N VAL A 57 7.95 10.91 -4.98
CA VAL A 57 6.85 9.92 -4.95
C VAL A 57 7.37 8.48 -4.99
N SER A 58 8.55 8.25 -5.57
CA SER A 58 9.20 6.93 -5.68
C SER A 58 8.28 5.88 -6.27
N SER A 59 7.56 6.26 -7.37
CA SER A 59 6.58 5.40 -8.06
C SER A 59 5.45 4.89 -7.16
N TRP A 60 4.99 5.68 -6.21
CA TRP A 60 4.00 5.30 -5.19
C TRP A 60 4.48 4.18 -4.25
N GLY A 61 5.80 4.16 -3.98
CA GLY A 61 6.40 3.35 -2.94
C GLY A 61 7.33 2.21 -3.34
N PRO A 62 7.32 1.61 -4.55
CA PRO A 62 8.22 0.49 -4.86
C PRO A 62 9.70 0.84 -4.92
N LEU A 63 10.07 2.09 -5.24
CA LEU A 63 11.45 2.46 -5.55
C LEU A 63 12.22 2.98 -4.32
N ILE A 64 12.52 2.10 -3.36
CA ILE A 64 13.29 2.48 -2.15
C ILE A 64 14.76 2.83 -2.45
N PHE A 65 15.32 2.30 -3.53
CA PHE A 65 16.68 2.58 -4.02
C PHE A 65 16.72 3.56 -5.19
N GLY A 66 15.57 4.20 -5.51
CA GLY A 66 15.45 5.10 -6.65
C GLY A 66 15.31 4.38 -8.00
N HIS A 67 15.34 5.18 -9.06
CA HIS A 67 15.17 4.72 -10.43
C HIS A 67 16.43 4.05 -10.98
N ALA A 68 16.23 3.02 -11.80
CA ALA A 68 17.26 2.35 -12.60
C ALA A 68 18.51 1.93 -11.79
N HIS A 69 18.28 1.41 -10.57
CA HIS A 69 19.40 0.95 -9.73
C HIS A 69 20.16 -0.19 -10.40
N GLU A 70 21.49 -0.07 -10.50
CA GLU A 70 22.36 -0.96 -11.29
C GLU A 70 22.18 -2.44 -10.94
N SER A 71 22.19 -2.78 -9.64
CA SER A 71 22.06 -4.17 -9.19
C SER A 71 20.70 -4.78 -9.58
N ILE A 72 19.61 -3.98 -9.52
CA ILE A 72 18.28 -4.43 -9.88
C ILE A 72 18.19 -4.64 -11.39
N LEU A 73 18.66 -3.68 -12.19
CA LEU A 73 18.70 -3.82 -13.66
C LEU A 73 19.53 -5.01 -14.10
N LYS A 74 20.70 -5.21 -13.48
CA LYS A 74 21.56 -6.37 -13.75
C LYS A 74 20.82 -7.68 -13.48
N SER A 75 20.19 -7.81 -12.34
CA SER A 75 19.43 -9.00 -11.95
C SER A 75 18.29 -9.32 -12.95
N ILE A 76 17.53 -8.29 -13.35
CA ILE A 76 16.46 -8.43 -14.36
C ILE A 76 17.05 -8.86 -15.70
N THR A 77 18.12 -8.20 -16.15
CA THR A 77 18.76 -8.49 -17.45
C THR A 77 19.33 -9.91 -17.49
N GLU A 78 19.98 -10.36 -16.43
CA GLU A 78 20.55 -11.71 -16.37
C GLU A 78 19.46 -12.78 -16.31
N THR A 79 18.38 -12.52 -15.58
CA THR A 79 17.24 -13.43 -15.50
C THR A 79 16.49 -13.50 -16.83
N SER A 80 16.29 -12.38 -17.51
CA SER A 80 15.56 -12.32 -18.79
C SER A 80 16.25 -13.12 -19.91
N LYS A 81 17.58 -13.26 -19.88
CA LYS A 81 18.35 -14.10 -20.80
C LYS A 81 17.99 -15.59 -20.68
N LYS A 82 17.44 -16.02 -19.55
CA LYS A 82 17.01 -17.41 -19.30
C LYS A 82 15.55 -17.64 -19.64
N GLY A 83 14.78 -16.58 -19.84
CA GLY A 83 13.34 -16.59 -20.14
C GLY A 83 12.58 -15.65 -19.23
N THR A 84 11.38 -15.24 -19.66
CA THR A 84 10.55 -14.27 -18.93
C THR A 84 9.45 -14.91 -18.12
N THR A 85 9.08 -16.17 -18.44
CA THR A 85 8.09 -16.98 -17.72
C THR A 85 8.17 -18.43 -18.19
N TYR A 86 7.81 -19.38 -17.32
CA TYR A 86 7.92 -20.80 -17.64
C TYR A 86 6.59 -21.56 -17.49
N GLY A 87 5.57 -20.96 -16.83
CA GLY A 87 4.36 -21.68 -16.45
C GLY A 87 4.65 -22.85 -15.47
N ALA A 88 5.78 -22.78 -14.77
CA ALA A 88 6.28 -23.77 -13.82
C ALA A 88 7.07 -23.08 -12.71
N SER A 89 7.23 -23.75 -11.57
CA SER A 89 7.93 -23.21 -10.40
C SER A 89 9.42 -22.97 -10.67
N THR A 90 9.97 -21.95 -10.03
CA THR A 90 11.38 -21.59 -10.10
C THR A 90 12.01 -21.54 -8.69
N GLU A 91 13.33 -21.75 -8.61
CA GLU A 91 14.06 -21.60 -7.35
C GLU A 91 13.98 -20.15 -6.79
N LEU A 92 13.87 -19.15 -7.67
CA LEU A 92 13.74 -17.74 -7.28
C LEU A 92 12.49 -17.48 -6.43
N GLU A 93 11.39 -18.19 -6.67
CA GLU A 93 10.18 -18.11 -5.83
C GLU A 93 10.48 -18.57 -4.41
N THR A 94 11.19 -19.70 -4.26
CA THR A 94 11.57 -20.23 -2.96
C THR A 94 12.54 -19.31 -2.22
N LEU A 95 13.52 -18.74 -2.92
CA LEU A 95 14.51 -17.83 -2.34
C LEU A 95 13.86 -16.53 -1.85
N LEU A 96 12.96 -15.93 -2.64
CA LEU A 96 12.25 -14.73 -2.22
C LEU A 96 11.28 -15.03 -1.08
N ALA A 97 10.54 -16.15 -1.14
CA ALA A 97 9.65 -16.57 -0.07
C ALA A 97 10.40 -16.75 1.25
N LYS A 98 11.54 -17.43 1.22
CA LYS A 98 12.41 -17.62 2.39
C LYS A 98 12.88 -16.27 2.94
N LYS A 99 13.35 -15.36 2.07
CA LYS A 99 13.80 -14.03 2.48
C LYS A 99 12.69 -13.23 3.18
N ILE A 100 11.45 -13.30 2.67
CA ILE A 100 10.29 -12.64 3.29
C ILE A 100 9.99 -13.25 4.67
N VAL A 101 9.98 -14.59 4.78
CA VAL A 101 9.76 -15.29 6.06
C VAL A 101 10.84 -14.94 7.08
N ASP A 102 12.10 -14.86 6.65
CA ASP A 102 13.22 -14.49 7.53
C ASP A 102 13.14 -13.05 8.05
N MET A 103 12.51 -12.12 7.28
CA MET A 103 12.46 -10.69 7.62
C MET A 103 11.17 -10.27 8.34
N VAL A 104 10.03 -10.90 8.06
CA VAL A 104 8.72 -10.45 8.56
C VAL A 104 8.24 -11.33 9.72
N PRO A 105 8.12 -10.79 10.95
CA PRO A 105 7.95 -11.61 12.17
C PRO A 105 6.73 -12.52 12.20
N SER A 106 5.60 -12.11 11.60
CA SER A 106 4.35 -12.88 11.62
C SER A 106 4.23 -13.91 10.50
N ILE A 107 5.15 -13.91 9.51
CA ILE A 107 5.01 -14.74 8.32
C ILE A 107 5.77 -16.06 8.48
N GLU A 108 5.05 -17.17 8.60
CA GLU A 108 5.60 -18.54 8.60
C GLU A 108 5.53 -19.17 7.19
N LYS A 109 4.54 -18.79 6.39
CA LYS A 109 4.37 -19.15 4.96
C LYS A 109 3.88 -17.96 4.17
N VAL A 110 4.29 -17.87 2.90
CA VAL A 110 3.90 -16.79 1.98
C VAL A 110 3.49 -17.33 0.61
N ARG A 111 2.54 -16.67 -0.04
CA ARG A 111 2.10 -16.93 -1.42
C ARG A 111 2.28 -15.66 -2.25
N MET A 112 2.96 -15.80 -3.40
CA MET A 112 3.14 -14.71 -4.37
C MET A 112 1.90 -14.54 -5.24
N VAL A 113 1.60 -13.29 -5.59
CA VAL A 113 0.57 -12.85 -6.54
C VAL A 113 1.12 -11.69 -7.37
N ASN A 114 0.31 -11.06 -8.25
CA ASN A 114 0.84 -10.05 -9.18
C ASN A 114 0.60 -8.60 -8.73
N SER A 115 -0.17 -8.36 -7.69
CA SER A 115 -0.48 -7.02 -7.18
C SER A 115 -0.88 -7.03 -5.71
N GLY A 116 -0.84 -5.84 -5.07
CA GLY A 116 -1.38 -5.64 -3.73
C GLY A 116 -2.89 -5.94 -3.66
N THR A 117 -3.65 -5.61 -4.69
CA THR A 117 -5.09 -5.95 -4.78
C THR A 117 -5.33 -7.45 -4.75
N GLU A 118 -4.55 -8.23 -5.50
CA GLU A 118 -4.64 -9.70 -5.44
C GLU A 118 -4.26 -10.23 -4.07
N ALA A 119 -3.24 -9.65 -3.42
CA ALA A 119 -2.81 -10.03 -2.08
C ALA A 119 -3.93 -9.82 -1.05
N THR A 120 -4.51 -8.62 -0.99
CA THR A 120 -5.58 -8.27 -0.04
C THR A 120 -6.86 -9.06 -0.30
N MET A 121 -7.29 -9.20 -1.57
CA MET A 121 -8.43 -10.00 -1.98
C MET A 121 -8.27 -11.47 -1.58
N SER A 122 -7.06 -12.02 -1.73
CA SER A 122 -6.76 -13.41 -1.37
C SER A 122 -6.69 -13.60 0.14
N ALA A 123 -6.13 -12.62 0.87
CA ALA A 123 -6.05 -12.66 2.33
C ALA A 123 -7.44 -12.68 2.98
N ILE A 124 -8.39 -11.83 2.54
CA ILE A 124 -9.76 -11.87 3.08
C ILE A 124 -10.51 -13.16 2.71
N ARG A 125 -10.30 -13.68 1.49
CA ARG A 125 -10.87 -14.98 1.11
C ARG A 125 -10.35 -16.10 2.03
N LEU A 126 -9.06 -16.09 2.30
CA LEU A 126 -8.42 -17.05 3.19
C LEU A 126 -8.95 -16.93 4.63
N ALA A 127 -9.05 -15.69 5.14
CA ALA A 127 -9.60 -15.42 6.47
C ALA A 127 -11.06 -15.92 6.61
N ARG A 128 -11.92 -15.68 5.61
CA ARG A 128 -13.27 -16.24 5.54
C ARG A 128 -13.27 -17.77 5.53
N GLY A 129 -12.37 -18.37 4.74
CA GLY A 129 -12.21 -19.83 4.68
C GLY A 129 -11.79 -20.45 6.00
N TYR A 130 -10.88 -19.77 6.73
CA TYR A 130 -10.37 -20.20 8.02
C TYR A 130 -11.41 -20.07 9.14
N THR A 131 -12.03 -18.91 9.28
CA THR A 131 -12.97 -18.60 10.36
C THR A 131 -14.37 -19.16 10.12
N LYS A 132 -14.73 -19.51 8.88
CA LYS A 132 -16.10 -19.85 8.44
C LYS A 132 -17.11 -18.71 8.64
N LYS A 133 -16.63 -17.47 8.68
CA LYS A 133 -17.43 -16.24 8.82
C LYS A 133 -17.37 -15.45 7.53
N GLU A 134 -18.28 -14.49 7.34
CA GLU A 134 -18.49 -13.80 6.06
C GLU A 134 -18.01 -12.36 6.02
N LYS A 135 -18.24 -11.61 7.11
CA LYS A 135 -18.02 -10.16 7.14
C LYS A 135 -16.56 -9.81 7.40
N ILE A 136 -16.16 -8.66 6.89
CA ILE A 136 -14.86 -8.05 7.20
C ILE A 136 -15.07 -6.63 7.75
N ILE A 137 -14.17 -6.19 8.61
CA ILE A 137 -14.05 -4.79 9.02
C ILE A 137 -12.84 -4.18 8.30
N LYS A 138 -13.04 -3.03 7.66
CA LYS A 138 -11.97 -2.15 7.15
C LYS A 138 -12.14 -0.75 7.74
N PHE A 139 -11.17 0.13 7.52
CA PHE A 139 -11.20 1.49 8.07
C PHE A 139 -11.48 2.54 6.99
N SER A 140 -12.23 3.58 7.36
CA SER A 140 -12.36 4.80 6.55
C SER A 140 -10.98 5.37 6.23
N GLY A 141 -10.77 5.82 4.99
CA GLY A 141 -9.50 6.37 4.54
C GLY A 141 -8.41 5.34 4.20
N ASN A 142 -8.54 4.07 4.63
CA ASN A 142 -7.62 3.01 4.23
C ASN A 142 -7.93 2.47 2.84
N TYR A 143 -6.86 2.18 2.07
CA TYR A 143 -6.95 1.62 0.72
C TYR A 143 -6.32 0.23 0.65
N HIS A 144 -7.10 -0.74 0.18
CA HIS A 144 -6.69 -2.14 0.08
C HIS A 144 -6.78 -2.69 -1.35
N GLY A 145 -6.62 -1.80 -2.36
CA GLY A 145 -6.78 -2.16 -3.77
C GLY A 145 -8.24 -2.04 -4.24
N HIS A 146 -8.50 -2.51 -5.46
CA HIS A 146 -9.76 -2.33 -6.15
C HIS A 146 -10.62 -3.62 -6.24
N GLY A 147 -10.43 -4.55 -5.32
CA GLY A 147 -11.34 -5.69 -5.16
C GLY A 147 -12.71 -5.22 -4.64
N ASP A 148 -13.79 -5.85 -5.11
CA ASP A 148 -15.17 -5.43 -4.82
C ASP A 148 -15.45 -5.24 -3.32
N SER A 149 -14.89 -6.10 -2.47
CA SER A 149 -15.04 -5.98 -1.00
C SER A 149 -14.38 -4.72 -0.41
N PHE A 150 -13.53 -4.02 -1.16
CA PHE A 150 -12.82 -2.83 -0.68
C PHE A 150 -13.35 -1.52 -1.28
N LEU A 151 -14.10 -1.58 -2.39
CA LEU A 151 -14.74 -0.43 -3.03
C LEU A 151 -16.07 -0.09 -2.33
N ILE A 152 -15.98 0.08 -1.02
CA ILE A 152 -17.09 0.29 -0.11
C ILE A 152 -16.78 1.50 0.75
N LYS A 153 -17.74 2.41 0.90
CA LYS A 153 -17.68 3.59 1.77
C LYS A 153 -18.69 3.51 2.90
N ALA A 154 -18.46 4.29 3.95
CA ALA A 154 -19.42 4.44 5.03
C ALA A 154 -20.75 5.01 4.52
N GLY A 155 -21.87 4.46 4.99
CA GLY A 155 -23.19 5.02 4.77
C GLY A 155 -23.47 6.21 5.69
N SER A 156 -24.41 7.09 5.30
CA SER A 156 -24.92 8.13 6.18
C SER A 156 -25.92 7.53 7.18
N GLY A 157 -25.57 7.41 8.45
CA GLY A 157 -26.49 6.95 9.52
C GLY A 157 -25.78 6.20 10.65
N ALA A 158 -26.50 5.96 11.75
CA ALA A 158 -25.99 5.33 12.96
C ALA A 158 -25.59 3.85 12.79
N VAL A 159 -26.01 3.21 11.71
CA VAL A 159 -25.59 1.84 11.31
C VAL A 159 -24.72 1.98 10.08
N THR A 160 -23.43 1.74 10.22
CA THR A 160 -22.42 1.82 9.16
C THR A 160 -22.50 0.61 8.21
N LEU A 161 -23.64 0.44 7.54
CA LEU A 161 -23.77 -0.49 6.43
C LEU A 161 -22.92 0.07 5.26
N GLY A 162 -21.99 -0.73 4.76
CA GLY A 162 -21.19 -0.38 3.61
C GLY A 162 -22.06 -0.10 2.37
N LEU A 163 -21.81 1.04 1.73
CA LEU A 163 -22.42 1.38 0.45
C LEU A 163 -21.37 1.19 -0.66
N PRO A 164 -21.76 0.65 -1.84
CA PRO A 164 -20.85 0.60 -2.97
C PRO A 164 -20.30 2.00 -3.31
N ASP A 165 -18.97 2.10 -3.39
CA ASP A 165 -18.27 3.34 -3.80
C ASP A 165 -18.03 3.40 -5.30
N SER A 166 -18.23 2.29 -5.99
CA SER A 166 -18.11 2.18 -7.44
C SER A 166 -19.35 1.51 -8.05
N PRO A 167 -19.88 2.04 -9.17
CA PRO A 167 -20.83 1.31 -9.99
C PRO A 167 -20.27 -0.07 -10.37
N GLY A 168 -21.10 -1.11 -10.31
CA GLY A 168 -20.70 -2.49 -10.58
C GLY A 168 -20.48 -3.34 -9.33
N VAL A 169 -20.15 -2.75 -8.19
CA VAL A 169 -20.12 -3.45 -6.90
C VAL A 169 -21.55 -3.72 -6.45
N THR A 170 -21.87 -5.00 -6.20
CA THR A 170 -23.23 -5.36 -5.82
C THR A 170 -23.52 -5.05 -4.36
N LYS A 171 -24.81 -4.77 -4.04
CA LYS A 171 -25.26 -4.53 -2.66
C LYS A 171 -24.97 -5.71 -1.74
N ASN A 172 -24.97 -6.93 -2.25
CA ASN A 172 -24.69 -8.12 -1.45
C ASN A 172 -23.21 -8.18 -1.02
N ILE A 173 -22.29 -7.86 -1.91
CA ILE A 173 -20.86 -7.76 -1.54
C ILE A 173 -20.64 -6.61 -0.53
N ALA A 174 -21.33 -5.48 -0.73
CA ALA A 174 -21.20 -4.33 0.16
C ALA A 174 -21.68 -4.63 1.59
N LYS A 175 -22.70 -5.46 1.78
CA LYS A 175 -23.22 -5.85 3.12
C LYS A 175 -22.19 -6.61 3.97
N ASP A 176 -21.22 -7.27 3.32
CA ASP A 176 -20.24 -8.09 4.01
C ASP A 176 -18.98 -7.29 4.37
N THR A 177 -18.97 -5.98 4.08
CA THR A 177 -17.90 -5.07 4.47
C THR A 177 -18.41 -4.00 5.42
N LEU A 178 -17.88 -4.03 6.63
CA LEU A 178 -18.16 -3.07 7.70
C LEU A 178 -17.07 -2.02 7.71
N ILE A 179 -17.44 -0.76 7.97
CA ILE A 179 -16.50 0.36 7.99
C ILE A 179 -16.36 0.87 9.42
N ALA A 180 -15.15 0.85 9.94
CA ALA A 180 -14.77 1.44 11.22
C ALA A 180 -14.00 2.75 11.01
N ASP A 181 -13.88 3.55 12.04
CA ASP A 181 -13.05 4.75 12.04
C ASP A 181 -11.63 4.41 12.50
N PHE A 182 -10.64 4.86 11.74
CA PHE A 182 -9.24 4.66 12.09
C PHE A 182 -8.92 5.42 13.40
N ASN A 183 -8.14 4.79 14.29
CA ASN A 183 -7.84 5.27 15.64
C ASN A 183 -9.04 5.35 16.61
N ASN A 184 -10.17 4.72 16.28
CA ASN A 184 -11.33 4.62 17.14
C ASN A 184 -11.66 3.14 17.44
N ILE A 185 -11.13 2.63 18.53
CA ILE A 185 -11.32 1.22 18.90
C ILE A 185 -12.78 0.90 19.29
N GLU A 186 -13.50 1.88 19.82
CA GLU A 186 -14.91 1.72 20.18
C GLU A 186 -15.76 1.46 18.95
N SER A 187 -15.46 2.12 17.81
CA SER A 187 -16.14 1.84 16.54
C SER A 187 -15.99 0.38 16.11
N VAL A 188 -14.78 -0.19 16.29
CA VAL A 188 -14.52 -1.59 15.98
C VAL A 188 -15.26 -2.54 16.93
N PHE A 189 -15.22 -2.24 18.23
CA PHE A 189 -15.92 -3.02 19.25
C PHE A 189 -17.44 -3.08 19.01
N ASN A 190 -18.04 -1.94 18.68
CA ASN A 190 -19.46 -1.87 18.36
C ASN A 190 -19.82 -2.71 17.13
N LEU A 191 -19.00 -2.66 16.06
CA LEU A 191 -19.20 -3.50 14.86
C LEU A 191 -19.10 -4.99 15.18
N PHE A 192 -18.18 -5.40 16.05
CA PHE A 192 -18.11 -6.78 16.51
C PHE A 192 -19.38 -7.21 17.28
N ASN A 193 -19.86 -6.38 18.21
CA ASN A 193 -21.04 -6.67 19.01
C ASN A 193 -22.32 -6.75 18.17
N GLU A 194 -22.50 -5.85 17.20
CA GLU A 194 -23.65 -5.82 16.31
C GLU A 194 -23.68 -7.01 15.34
N ASN A 195 -22.49 -7.48 14.92
CA ASN A 195 -22.36 -8.59 13.96
C ASN A 195 -21.94 -9.91 14.62
N LYS A 196 -21.78 -9.90 15.95
CA LYS A 196 -21.43 -11.04 16.80
C LYS A 196 -20.43 -11.99 16.13
N GLU A 197 -20.72 -13.25 16.02
CA GLU A 197 -19.78 -14.27 15.56
C GLU A 197 -19.55 -14.30 14.03
N ASN A 198 -19.98 -13.28 13.27
CA ASN A 198 -19.91 -13.30 11.80
C ASN A 198 -18.79 -12.41 11.18
N VAL A 199 -17.91 -11.81 12.00
CA VAL A 199 -16.77 -11.06 11.48
C VAL A 199 -15.58 -12.01 11.28
N ALA A 200 -15.20 -12.22 10.01
CA ALA A 200 -14.09 -13.09 9.61
C ALA A 200 -12.72 -12.44 9.86
N ALA A 201 -12.60 -11.16 9.55
CA ALA A 201 -11.34 -10.44 9.63
C ALA A 201 -11.51 -8.94 9.88
N VAL A 202 -10.48 -8.35 10.48
CA VAL A 202 -10.19 -6.91 10.45
C VAL A 202 -8.98 -6.71 9.56
N ILE A 203 -9.09 -5.85 8.54
CA ILE A 203 -7.97 -5.44 7.69
C ILE A 203 -7.66 -3.96 7.91
N VAL A 204 -6.40 -3.63 8.10
CA VAL A 204 -5.95 -2.27 8.40
C VAL A 204 -4.62 -1.96 7.72
N GLU A 205 -4.46 -0.74 7.16
CA GLU A 205 -3.14 -0.17 6.96
C GLU A 205 -2.60 0.21 8.35
N PRO A 206 -1.61 -0.48 8.91
CA PRO A 206 -1.21 -0.24 10.31
C PRO A 206 -0.57 1.14 10.54
N ILE A 207 -0.05 1.76 9.48
CA ILE A 207 0.15 3.18 9.32
C ILE A 207 -0.55 3.54 8.01
N ALA A 208 -1.58 4.38 8.08
CA ALA A 208 -2.32 4.73 6.88
C ALA A 208 -1.45 5.59 5.95
N GLY A 209 -1.50 5.29 4.66
CA GLY A 209 -0.78 6.01 3.60
C GLY A 209 -1.70 6.65 2.58
N ASN A 210 -2.88 6.10 2.35
CA ASN A 210 -3.79 6.55 1.30
C ASN A 210 -4.46 7.91 1.60
N MET A 211 -4.76 8.19 2.86
CA MET A 211 -5.32 9.49 3.31
C MET A 211 -4.23 10.49 3.75
N GLY A 212 -3.00 10.30 3.29
CA GLY A 212 -1.81 10.87 3.88
C GLY A 212 -1.27 9.99 5.00
N LEU A 213 -0.09 10.32 5.55
CA LEU A 213 0.52 9.53 6.61
C LEU A 213 -0.19 9.78 7.94
N VAL A 214 -1.05 8.85 8.33
CA VAL A 214 -1.73 8.88 9.64
C VAL A 214 -1.22 7.72 10.49
N LYS A 215 -0.67 8.08 11.66
CA LYS A 215 -0.09 7.10 12.61
C LYS A 215 -1.18 6.43 13.43
N PRO A 216 -1.01 5.16 13.82
CA PRO A 216 -1.86 4.57 14.83
C PRO A 216 -1.61 5.28 16.17
N GLN A 217 -2.69 5.59 16.88
CA GLN A 217 -2.61 6.11 18.25
C GLN A 217 -2.03 5.05 19.19
N LYS A 218 -1.56 5.53 20.36
CA LYS A 218 -1.00 4.63 21.38
C LYS A 218 -1.99 3.49 21.69
N ASN A 219 -1.49 2.27 21.64
CA ASN A 219 -2.22 1.02 21.88
C ASN A 219 -3.24 0.60 20.81
N PHE A 220 -3.62 1.43 19.84
CA PHE A 220 -4.66 1.09 18.86
C PHE A 220 -4.44 -0.28 18.19
N LEU A 221 -3.23 -0.57 17.70
CA LEU A 221 -2.93 -1.85 17.06
C LEU A 221 -2.97 -3.03 18.05
N ASN A 222 -2.55 -2.82 19.31
CA ASN A 222 -2.65 -3.85 20.35
C ASN A 222 -4.10 -4.14 20.72
N GLU A 223 -4.94 -3.12 20.80
CA GLU A 223 -6.36 -3.25 21.09
C GLU A 223 -7.09 -3.97 19.94
N LEU A 224 -6.73 -3.67 18.68
CA LEU A 224 -7.21 -4.43 17.52
C LEU A 224 -6.83 -5.92 17.62
N ARG A 225 -5.58 -6.20 18.01
CA ARG A 225 -5.13 -7.59 18.19
C ARG A 225 -5.96 -8.29 19.28
N ASN A 226 -6.19 -7.62 20.39
CA ASN A 226 -6.98 -8.17 21.51
C ASN A 226 -8.43 -8.44 21.10
N LEU A 227 -9.08 -7.50 20.42
CA LEU A 227 -10.45 -7.69 19.91
C LEU A 227 -10.51 -8.86 18.90
N CYS A 228 -9.57 -8.95 17.96
CA CYS A 228 -9.54 -10.07 17.04
C CYS A 228 -9.35 -11.42 17.75
N ASN A 229 -8.57 -11.46 18.83
CA ASN A 229 -8.42 -12.68 19.63
C ASN A 229 -9.74 -13.04 20.36
N GLU A 230 -10.38 -12.05 21.01
CA GLU A 230 -11.63 -12.21 21.75
C GLU A 230 -12.75 -12.74 20.84
N PHE A 231 -12.93 -12.10 19.68
CA PHE A 231 -13.98 -12.46 18.72
C PHE A 231 -13.58 -13.56 17.73
N LYS A 232 -12.40 -14.17 17.88
CA LYS A 232 -11.87 -15.23 17.01
C LYS A 232 -11.93 -14.83 15.53
N SER A 233 -11.44 -13.63 15.24
CA SER A 233 -11.33 -13.04 13.90
C SER A 233 -9.88 -12.92 13.50
N VAL A 234 -9.59 -12.93 12.21
CA VAL A 234 -8.24 -12.78 11.67
C VAL A 234 -7.86 -11.31 11.63
N LEU A 235 -6.73 -10.93 12.22
CA LEU A 235 -6.16 -9.60 12.03
C LEU A 235 -5.22 -9.62 10.80
N ILE A 236 -5.50 -8.75 9.83
CA ILE A 236 -4.71 -8.60 8.60
C ILE A 236 -4.05 -7.22 8.61
N PHE A 237 -2.72 -7.18 8.60
CA PHE A 237 -1.99 -5.95 8.33
C PHE A 237 -1.77 -5.83 6.82
N ASP A 238 -2.29 -4.76 6.25
CA ASP A 238 -1.95 -4.35 4.88
C ASP A 238 -0.66 -3.55 4.91
N GLU A 239 0.43 -4.26 4.73
CA GLU A 239 1.77 -3.71 4.64
C GLU A 239 2.26 -3.57 3.19
N VAL A 240 1.37 -3.45 2.24
CA VAL A 240 1.72 -3.20 0.83
C VAL A 240 2.54 -1.91 0.68
N MET A 241 2.27 -0.89 1.51
CA MET A 241 3.04 0.37 1.53
C MET A 241 4.18 0.33 2.56
N THR A 242 3.91 -0.15 3.76
CA THR A 242 4.79 -0.01 4.93
C THR A 242 5.80 -1.14 5.05
N GLY A 243 5.51 -2.32 4.51
CA GLY A 243 6.38 -3.49 4.55
C GLY A 243 7.74 -3.19 3.93
N PHE A 244 8.81 -3.53 4.65
CA PHE A 244 10.21 -3.26 4.29
C PHE A 244 10.56 -1.76 4.14
N ARG A 245 9.62 -0.84 4.32
CA ARG A 245 9.86 0.59 4.19
C ARG A 245 10.18 1.26 5.52
N VAL A 246 9.34 1.04 6.53
CA VAL A 246 9.48 1.71 7.83
C VAL A 246 10.45 0.99 8.77
N ALA A 247 10.59 -0.31 8.58
CA ALA A 247 11.55 -1.19 9.25
C ALA A 247 11.74 -2.46 8.40
N PRO A 248 12.79 -3.27 8.61
CA PRO A 248 12.99 -4.56 7.93
C PRO A 248 11.78 -5.49 7.98
N GLY A 249 11.15 -5.63 9.13
CA GLY A 249 9.92 -6.41 9.33
C GLY A 249 8.63 -5.61 9.27
N GLY A 250 8.67 -4.36 8.77
CA GLY A 250 7.48 -3.51 8.62
C GLY A 250 6.97 -2.90 9.93
N VAL A 251 5.68 -2.55 9.94
CA VAL A 251 5.04 -1.93 11.11
C VAL A 251 4.91 -2.91 12.27
N GLN A 252 4.72 -4.19 11.98
CA GLN A 252 4.62 -5.22 13.01
C GLN A 252 5.90 -5.34 13.86
N GLU A 253 7.08 -5.14 13.29
CA GLU A 253 8.34 -5.03 14.02
C GLU A 253 8.39 -3.73 14.81
N LEU A 254 8.04 -2.60 14.17
CA LEU A 254 8.14 -1.26 14.75
C LEU A 254 7.24 -1.09 16.00
N TYR A 255 6.04 -1.67 15.99
CA TYR A 255 5.05 -1.57 17.08
C TYR A 255 4.96 -2.84 17.93
N ASN A 256 5.72 -3.89 17.60
CA ASN A 256 5.70 -5.19 18.28
C ASN A 256 4.28 -5.79 18.37
N VAL A 257 3.55 -5.78 17.26
CA VAL A 257 2.21 -6.36 17.13
C VAL A 257 2.17 -7.33 15.97
N ASN A 258 1.89 -8.59 16.23
CA ASN A 258 1.84 -9.64 15.21
C ASN A 258 0.40 -9.83 14.69
N PRO A 259 0.12 -9.54 13.41
CA PRO A 259 -1.12 -9.93 12.75
C PRO A 259 -1.15 -11.45 12.50
N ASP A 260 -2.32 -11.96 12.11
CA ASP A 260 -2.46 -13.35 11.66
C ASP A 260 -2.07 -13.53 10.20
N LEU A 261 -2.35 -12.50 9.38
CA LEU A 261 -1.97 -12.40 7.98
C LEU A 261 -1.37 -11.02 7.70
N THR A 262 -0.45 -10.97 6.76
CA THR A 262 0.17 -9.75 6.24
C THR A 262 0.09 -9.74 4.73
N THR A 263 -0.30 -8.61 4.12
CA THR A 263 -0.22 -8.41 2.68
C THR A 263 0.96 -7.51 2.33
N LEU A 264 1.66 -7.84 1.26
CA LEU A 264 2.88 -7.18 0.81
C LEU A 264 2.78 -6.86 -0.68
N GLY A 265 3.55 -5.88 -1.12
CA GLY A 265 3.64 -5.48 -2.52
C GLY A 265 4.76 -4.46 -2.72
N LYS A 266 4.63 -3.63 -3.74
CA LYS A 266 5.54 -2.49 -4.00
C LYS A 266 7.02 -2.86 -3.91
N ILE A 267 7.67 -2.65 -2.76
CA ILE A 267 9.12 -2.88 -2.55
C ILE A 267 9.54 -4.29 -2.92
N ILE A 268 8.72 -5.32 -2.61
CA ILE A 268 9.06 -6.72 -2.91
C ILE A 268 9.13 -7.04 -4.40
N GLY A 269 8.73 -6.10 -5.28
CA GLY A 269 8.83 -6.24 -6.73
C GLY A 269 10.04 -5.56 -7.35
N GLY A 270 10.75 -4.71 -6.60
CA GLY A 270 11.88 -3.94 -7.15
C GLY A 270 11.50 -3.07 -8.35
N GLY A 271 10.24 -2.61 -8.43
CA GLY A 271 9.65 -1.87 -9.54
C GLY A 271 8.84 -2.72 -10.52
N LEU A 272 8.85 -4.04 -10.39
CA LEU A 272 8.06 -4.96 -11.23
C LEU A 272 6.73 -5.35 -10.55
N PRO A 273 5.70 -5.76 -11.33
CA PRO A 273 4.40 -6.16 -10.79
C PRO A 273 4.52 -7.40 -9.91
N VAL A 274 4.20 -7.24 -8.62
CA VAL A 274 4.15 -8.33 -7.65
C VAL A 274 3.33 -7.92 -6.44
N GLY A 275 2.73 -8.89 -5.81
CA GLY A 275 2.19 -8.83 -4.46
C GLY A 275 2.45 -10.16 -3.76
N ALA A 276 2.24 -10.19 -2.46
CA ALA A 276 2.28 -11.41 -1.68
C ALA A 276 1.35 -11.30 -0.48
N TYR A 277 0.92 -12.43 0.05
CA TYR A 277 0.27 -12.52 1.34
C TYR A 277 0.79 -13.74 2.09
N GLY A 278 0.96 -13.58 3.37
CA GLY A 278 1.52 -14.61 4.23
C GLY A 278 1.07 -14.44 5.67
N GLY A 279 1.45 -15.38 6.52
CA GLY A 279 1.13 -15.35 7.93
C GLY A 279 1.26 -16.71 8.58
N LYS A 280 0.46 -16.97 9.60
CA LYS A 280 0.47 -18.23 10.37
C LYS A 280 0.30 -19.44 9.48
N LYS A 281 1.15 -20.44 9.67
CA LYS A 281 1.16 -21.69 8.91
C LYS A 281 -0.20 -22.40 8.91
N GLU A 282 -0.89 -22.40 10.04
CA GLU A 282 -2.23 -23.03 10.16
C GLU A 282 -3.27 -22.40 9.26
N ILE A 283 -3.21 -21.08 9.03
CA ILE A 283 -4.09 -20.35 8.13
C ILE A 283 -3.65 -20.59 6.68
N MET A 284 -2.36 -20.40 6.39
CA MET A 284 -1.82 -20.53 5.04
C MET A 284 -1.96 -21.95 4.46
N ASN A 285 -1.98 -22.99 5.29
CA ASN A 285 -2.19 -24.37 4.86
C ASN A 285 -3.61 -24.65 4.33
N LEU A 286 -4.55 -23.73 4.51
CA LEU A 286 -5.86 -23.85 3.87
C LEU A 286 -5.86 -23.46 2.38
N LEU A 287 -4.74 -22.93 1.86
CA LEU A 287 -4.62 -22.64 0.44
C LEU A 287 -4.40 -23.91 -0.39
N ALA A 288 -5.07 -23.96 -1.55
CA ALA A 288 -4.80 -25.01 -2.52
C ALA A 288 -3.30 -24.99 -2.96
N PRO A 289 -2.67 -26.17 -3.16
CA PRO A 289 -3.21 -27.54 -3.16
C PRO A 289 -3.29 -28.18 -1.76
N GLU A 290 -2.76 -27.59 -0.69
CA GLU A 290 -2.82 -28.20 0.66
C GLU A 290 -4.25 -28.17 1.24
N GLY A 291 -5.01 -27.10 1.01
CA GLY A 291 -6.36 -26.89 1.52
C GLY A 291 -7.35 -26.53 0.40
N PRO A 292 -8.62 -26.24 0.79
CA PRO A 292 -9.69 -26.03 -0.17
C PRO A 292 -9.79 -24.59 -0.69
N VAL A 293 -9.07 -23.62 -0.13
CA VAL A 293 -9.18 -22.22 -0.53
C VAL A 293 -8.38 -21.97 -1.80
N TYR A 294 -9.07 -21.60 -2.87
CA TYR A 294 -8.45 -21.46 -4.19
C TYR A 294 -7.85 -20.07 -4.42
N GLN A 295 -6.63 -20.07 -4.94
CA GLN A 295 -5.95 -18.92 -5.53
C GLN A 295 -5.00 -19.43 -6.63
N ALA A 296 -4.99 -18.79 -7.80
CA ALA A 296 -4.08 -19.07 -8.88
C ALA A 296 -3.73 -17.80 -9.65
N GLY A 297 -2.60 -17.79 -10.31
CA GLY A 297 -2.15 -16.71 -11.19
C GLY A 297 -1.07 -17.21 -12.13
N THR A 298 -1.28 -17.06 -13.45
CA THR A 298 -0.33 -17.50 -14.48
C THR A 298 1.06 -16.89 -14.29
N LEU A 299 1.13 -15.64 -13.86
CA LEU A 299 2.38 -14.90 -13.66
C LEU A 299 2.77 -14.76 -12.18
N SER A 300 2.04 -15.39 -11.25
CA SER A 300 2.44 -15.44 -9.86
C SER A 300 3.78 -16.15 -9.72
N GLY A 301 4.75 -15.52 -9.07
CA GLY A 301 6.11 -16.04 -9.01
C GLY A 301 6.93 -15.80 -10.29
N ASN A 302 6.56 -14.80 -11.12
CA ASN A 302 7.30 -14.45 -12.32
C ASN A 302 8.80 -14.29 -12.04
N PRO A 303 9.71 -14.96 -12.76
CA PRO A 303 11.14 -15.00 -12.44
C PRO A 303 11.80 -13.62 -12.45
N LEU A 304 11.36 -12.69 -13.30
CA LEU A 304 11.91 -11.32 -13.35
C LEU A 304 11.54 -10.56 -12.07
N ALA A 305 10.27 -10.64 -11.65
CA ALA A 305 9.79 -9.99 -10.43
C ALA A 305 10.44 -10.62 -9.18
N MET A 306 10.59 -11.95 -9.15
CA MET A 306 11.25 -12.65 -8.05
C MET A 306 12.73 -12.27 -7.94
N SER A 307 13.46 -12.18 -9.06
CA SER A 307 14.88 -11.80 -9.05
C SER A 307 15.08 -10.34 -8.64
N ALA A 308 14.25 -9.43 -9.13
CA ALA A 308 14.29 -8.02 -8.75
C ALA A 308 13.98 -7.83 -7.27
N GLY A 309 12.90 -8.46 -6.78
CA GLY A 309 12.49 -8.41 -5.37
C GLY A 309 13.54 -8.99 -4.43
N LEU A 310 14.09 -10.16 -4.76
CA LEU A 310 15.16 -10.78 -3.97
C LEU A 310 16.41 -9.88 -3.91
N THR A 311 16.77 -9.24 -5.02
CA THR A 311 17.87 -8.28 -5.06
C THR A 311 17.60 -7.10 -4.13
N VAL A 312 16.40 -6.51 -4.19
CA VAL A 312 16.01 -5.40 -3.30
C VAL A 312 16.08 -5.83 -1.84
N LEU A 313 15.45 -6.96 -1.46
CA LEU A 313 15.42 -7.40 -0.07
C LEU A 313 16.81 -7.79 0.46
N ASN A 314 17.70 -8.26 -0.39
CA ASN A 314 19.09 -8.52 0.01
C ASN A 314 19.91 -7.25 0.22
N MET A 315 19.55 -6.16 -0.44
CA MET A 315 20.19 -4.85 -0.27
C MET A 315 19.64 -4.06 0.94
N LEU A 316 18.48 -4.46 1.51
CA LEU A 316 17.86 -3.79 2.66
C LEU A 316 18.56 -4.19 3.96
N GLU A 317 19.76 -3.67 4.14
CA GLU A 317 20.55 -3.82 5.36
C GLU A 317 20.31 -2.65 6.32
N LYS A 318 20.77 -2.78 7.56
CA LYS A 318 20.60 -1.77 8.62
C LYS A 318 21.05 -0.36 8.22
N ASP A 319 22.16 -0.28 7.51
CA ASP A 319 22.73 1.01 7.07
C ASP A 319 21.83 1.76 6.08
N VAL A 320 21.03 1.03 5.28
CA VAL A 320 20.04 1.64 4.39
C VAL A 320 18.97 2.39 5.19
N TYR A 321 18.45 1.78 6.25
CA TYR A 321 17.45 2.43 7.11
C TYR A 321 18.02 3.64 7.87
N ILE A 322 19.28 3.57 8.32
CA ILE A 322 19.98 4.70 8.94
C ILE A 322 20.07 5.85 7.94
N LYS A 323 20.51 5.58 6.71
CA LYS A 323 20.61 6.60 5.66
C LYS A 323 19.25 7.20 5.28
N LEU A 324 18.22 6.37 5.14
CA LEU A 324 16.86 6.84 4.87
C LEU A 324 16.35 7.74 5.98
N GLU A 325 16.62 7.41 7.24
CA GLU A 325 16.24 8.22 8.40
C GLU A 325 16.98 9.58 8.39
N GLU A 326 18.27 9.62 8.08
CA GLU A 326 19.06 10.84 7.98
C GLU A 326 18.55 11.78 6.88
N ILE A 327 18.29 11.23 5.68
CA ILE A 327 17.71 11.99 4.56
C ILE A 327 16.35 12.55 4.94
N SER A 328 15.49 11.71 5.51
CA SER A 328 14.12 12.10 5.87
C SER A 328 14.10 13.18 6.96
N LYS A 329 14.98 13.10 7.95
CA LYS A 329 15.17 14.16 8.96
C LYS A 329 15.62 15.48 8.34
N THR A 330 16.49 15.41 7.33
CA THR A 330 16.98 16.61 6.64
C THR A 330 15.83 17.30 5.89
N ILE A 331 14.99 16.54 5.19
CA ILE A 331 13.82 17.06 4.49
C ILE A 331 12.80 17.63 5.50
N GLU A 332 12.49 16.87 6.54
CA GLU A 332 11.56 17.29 7.61
C GLU A 332 12.01 18.62 8.25
N LYS A 333 13.30 18.75 8.53
CA LYS A 333 13.87 20.00 9.08
C LYS A 333 13.72 21.17 8.12
N GLY A 334 14.01 20.96 6.82
CA GLY A 334 13.87 22.01 5.80
C GLY A 334 12.42 22.45 5.62
N TRP A 335 11.48 21.51 5.55
CA TRP A 335 10.06 21.83 5.46
C TRP A 335 9.54 22.56 6.70
N ASN A 336 9.93 22.13 7.91
CA ASN A 336 9.54 22.84 9.15
C ASN A 336 10.09 24.29 9.17
N GLN A 337 11.30 24.50 8.66
CA GLN A 337 11.85 25.85 8.53
C GLN A 337 11.04 26.68 7.54
N ASN A 338 10.71 26.14 6.37
CA ASN A 338 9.90 26.83 5.37
C ASN A 338 8.50 27.19 5.92
N ILE A 339 7.85 26.26 6.63
CA ILE A 339 6.56 26.50 7.31
C ILE A 339 6.65 27.70 8.24
N LEU A 340 7.71 27.78 9.05
CA LEU A 340 7.94 28.90 10.00
C LEU A 340 8.21 30.21 9.26
N GLU A 341 9.06 30.20 8.22
CA GLU A 341 9.45 31.41 7.47
C GLU A 341 8.28 31.99 6.65
N THR A 342 7.42 31.14 6.11
CA THR A 342 6.25 31.54 5.32
C THR A 342 5.00 31.77 6.15
N ASN A 343 5.03 31.42 7.46
CA ASN A 343 3.87 31.40 8.33
C ASN A 343 2.69 30.59 7.75
N THR A 344 3.01 29.52 7.04
CA THR A 344 2.02 28.63 6.43
C THR A 344 1.39 27.71 7.48
N LYS A 345 0.08 27.54 7.43
CA LYS A 345 -0.65 26.59 8.28
C LYS A 345 -0.46 25.18 7.74
N ALA A 346 0.59 24.53 8.18
CA ALA A 346 0.94 23.18 7.75
C ALA A 346 1.73 22.46 8.84
N HIS A 347 1.71 21.11 8.75
CA HIS A 347 2.56 20.27 9.60
C HIS A 347 3.02 19.02 8.84
N ILE A 348 4.06 18.36 9.35
CA ILE A 348 4.63 17.18 8.73
C ILE A 348 4.35 15.97 9.60
N ALA A 349 3.75 14.93 9.01
CA ALA A 349 3.72 13.61 9.60
C ALA A 349 4.83 12.75 8.96
N ARG A 350 5.62 12.04 9.78
CA ARG A 350 6.70 11.18 9.31
C ARG A 350 6.85 9.91 10.14
N VAL A 351 7.12 8.78 9.46
CA VAL A 351 7.58 7.53 10.06
C VAL A 351 8.65 6.94 9.14
N GLY A 352 9.89 6.87 9.61
CA GLY A 352 11.02 6.45 8.78
C GLY A 352 11.14 7.33 7.53
N SER A 353 11.15 6.70 6.36
CA SER A 353 11.20 7.38 5.06
C SER A 353 9.83 7.69 4.44
N MET A 354 8.75 7.44 5.16
CA MET A 354 7.40 7.89 4.77
C MET A 354 7.11 9.24 5.41
N MET A 355 6.65 10.21 4.61
CA MET A 355 6.27 11.52 5.11
C MET A 355 5.14 12.13 4.28
N THR A 356 4.35 12.99 4.91
CA THR A 356 3.32 13.80 4.26
C THR A 356 3.36 15.20 4.86
N LEU A 357 3.32 16.21 4.00
CA LEU A 357 3.06 17.59 4.37
C LEU A 357 1.55 17.80 4.31
N PHE A 358 0.95 18.16 5.44
CA PHE A 358 -0.46 18.47 5.55
C PHE A 358 -0.66 19.98 5.67
N PHE A 359 -1.45 20.57 4.78
CA PHE A 359 -1.91 21.95 4.89
C PHE A 359 -3.19 21.99 5.72
N SER A 360 -3.07 22.39 6.98
CA SER A 360 -4.16 22.38 7.95
C SER A 360 -3.83 23.26 9.15
N ASP A 361 -4.88 23.79 9.81
CA ASP A 361 -4.80 24.42 11.12
C ASP A 361 -4.65 23.41 12.28
N LYS A 362 -4.92 22.11 12.01
CA LYS A 362 -4.75 21.04 13.00
C LYS A 362 -3.27 20.70 13.15
N ASN A 363 -2.85 20.39 14.38
CA ASN A 363 -1.48 19.97 14.66
C ASN A 363 -1.21 18.50 14.28
N GLU A 364 -2.25 17.68 14.19
CA GLU A 364 -2.18 16.26 13.84
C GLU A 364 -3.44 15.85 13.08
N ILE A 365 -3.27 14.93 12.17
CA ILE A 365 -4.37 14.24 11.47
C ILE A 365 -4.44 12.83 12.05
N ASN A 366 -5.57 12.46 12.63
CA ASN A 366 -5.73 11.22 13.38
C ASN A 366 -6.64 10.20 12.70
N ASN A 367 -7.52 10.65 11.78
CA ASN A 367 -8.52 9.82 11.13
C ASN A 367 -8.88 10.38 9.75
N TYR A 368 -9.84 9.74 9.09
CA TYR A 368 -10.30 10.15 7.76
C TYR A 368 -11.09 11.46 7.77
N GLU A 369 -11.84 11.74 8.83
CA GLU A 369 -12.59 13.01 8.96
C GLU A 369 -11.63 14.20 9.03
N ASP A 370 -10.56 14.09 9.82
CA ASP A 370 -9.50 15.10 9.82
C ASP A 370 -8.87 15.29 8.43
N ALA A 371 -8.65 14.19 7.71
CA ALA A 371 -8.06 14.23 6.37
C ALA A 371 -8.99 14.88 5.33
N LEU A 372 -10.30 14.81 5.49
CA LEU A 372 -11.26 15.48 4.61
C LEU A 372 -11.29 17.01 4.79
N GLU A 373 -10.81 17.52 5.93
CA GLU A 373 -10.74 18.95 6.22
C GLU A 373 -9.43 19.62 5.73
N LEU A 374 -8.52 18.84 5.12
CA LEU A 374 -7.25 19.36 4.60
C LEU A 374 -7.46 20.31 3.43
N ASP A 375 -6.65 21.35 3.38
CA ASP A 375 -6.62 22.26 2.21
C ASP A 375 -5.81 21.62 1.07
N THR A 376 -6.50 20.82 0.27
CA THR A 376 -5.89 20.16 -0.90
C THR A 376 -5.59 21.15 -2.02
N CYS A 377 -6.20 22.34 -2.05
CA CYS A 377 -5.90 23.36 -3.03
C CYS A 377 -4.47 23.92 -2.85
N LEU A 378 -4.04 24.16 -1.62
CA LEU A 378 -2.68 24.59 -1.32
C LEU A 378 -1.64 23.54 -1.70
N LEU A 379 -1.94 22.24 -1.51
CA LEU A 379 -1.06 21.16 -1.94
C LEU A 379 -0.81 21.20 -3.46
N TYR A 380 -1.86 21.50 -4.24
CA TYR A 380 -1.78 21.53 -5.70
C TYR A 380 -1.17 22.83 -6.23
N THR A 381 -1.34 23.95 -5.54
CA THR A 381 -0.72 25.22 -5.92
C THR A 381 0.76 25.28 -5.57
N SER A 382 1.23 24.53 -4.60
CA SER A 382 2.67 24.42 -4.32
C SER A 382 3.42 23.65 -5.43
N ASP A 383 2.76 22.72 -6.11
CA ASP A 383 3.29 22.04 -7.31
C ASP A 383 3.33 22.96 -8.55
N ALA A 384 2.48 24.00 -8.58
CA ALA A 384 2.44 24.97 -9.67
C ALA A 384 3.35 26.18 -9.46
N ALA A 385 3.92 26.36 -8.27
CA ALA A 385 4.82 27.48 -7.96
C ALA A 385 6.26 27.28 -8.45
N ASP A 386 6.58 26.08 -8.96
CA ASP A 386 7.85 25.78 -9.65
C ASP A 386 7.80 26.10 -11.16
N GLU A 387 6.74 26.78 -11.64
CA GLU A 387 6.66 27.42 -12.93
C GLU A 387 7.25 28.87 -12.81
#